data_bdbf19d9e57549daeca7a202e4b69707
#
_entry.id   bdbf19d9e57549daeca7a202e4b69707
#
_cell.length_a   1.000
_cell.length_b   1.000
_cell.length_c   1.000
_cell.angle_alpha   90.00
_cell.angle_beta   90.00
_cell.angle_gamma   90.00
#
_symmetry.space_group_name_H-M   'P 1'
#
loop_
_entity.id
_entity.type
_entity.pdbx_description
1 polymer ?
#
loop_
_entity_poly.entity_id
_entity_poly.type
_entity_poly.pdbx_seq_one_letter_code
_entity_poly.pdbx_strand_id
1 'polypeptide(L)'
;MSDKTLQYYNANAKSFTANTFFVDFSQIQQEFLITLPPGAYILDFGCGSGRDTKYFLEHGYKVDAIDGSLELCKLASAHTGIKVRQMLFQELQERERYDGIW
;
A
#
# COMPACT_ATOMS: atom_id res chain seq x y z
N MET A 1 -1.32 6.86 11.21
CA MET A 1 -0.37 7.94 10.87
C MET A 1 -0.77 9.19 11.64
N SER A 2 0.20 9.98 12.07
CA SER A 2 -0.07 11.27 12.70
C SER A 2 -0.46 12.31 11.66
N ASP A 3 -1.09 13.41 12.09
CA ASP A 3 -1.44 14.51 11.20
C ASP A 3 -0.21 15.10 10.51
N LYS A 4 0.91 15.20 11.22
CA LYS A 4 2.17 15.68 10.65
C LYS A 4 2.66 14.76 9.53
N THR A 5 2.54 13.44 9.71
CA THR A 5 2.92 12.47 8.70
C THR A 5 2.05 12.59 7.45
N LEU A 6 0.74 12.75 7.63
CA LEU A 6 -0.17 12.95 6.50
C LEU A 6 0.13 14.23 5.74
N GLN A 7 0.39 15.33 6.45
CA GLN A 7 0.76 16.60 5.81
C GLN A 7 2.05 16.48 5.01
N TYR A 8 3.05 15.79 5.56
CA TYR A 8 4.30 15.55 4.86
C TYR A 8 4.05 14.76 3.56
N TYR A 9 3.29 13.67 3.64
CA TYR A 9 3.02 12.86 2.45
C TYR A 9 2.21 13.61 1.40
N ASN A 10 1.23 14.42 1.79
CA ASN A 10 0.47 15.21 0.84
C ASN A 10 1.34 16.26 0.14
N ALA A 11 2.19 16.97 0.90
CA ALA A 11 3.05 18.00 0.35
C ALA A 11 4.16 17.45 -0.54
N ASN A 12 4.63 16.22 -0.27
CA ASN A 12 5.78 15.63 -0.93
C ASN A 12 5.42 14.41 -1.79
N ALA A 13 4.15 14.21 -2.14
CA ALA A 13 3.68 12.98 -2.78
C ALA A 13 4.46 12.64 -4.05
N LYS A 14 4.69 13.61 -4.94
CA LYS A 14 5.42 13.37 -6.19
C LYS A 14 6.87 12.99 -5.96
N SER A 15 7.55 13.71 -5.08
CA SER A 15 8.94 13.43 -4.70
C SER A 15 9.06 12.05 -4.05
N PHE A 16 8.18 11.76 -3.12
CA PHE A 16 8.13 10.47 -2.44
C PHE A 16 7.95 9.32 -3.44
N THR A 17 7.03 9.48 -4.39
CA THR A 17 6.77 8.47 -5.42
C THR A 17 8.00 8.22 -6.28
N ALA A 18 8.65 9.28 -6.78
CA ALA A 18 9.83 9.15 -7.61
C ALA A 18 10.97 8.43 -6.89
N ASN A 19 11.19 8.75 -5.62
CA ASN A 19 12.26 8.15 -4.83
C ASN A 19 11.97 6.67 -4.52
N THR A 20 10.74 6.33 -4.14
CA THR A 20 10.41 4.97 -3.71
C THR A 20 10.40 3.96 -4.86
N PHE A 21 10.10 4.37 -6.09
CA PHE A 21 10.08 3.44 -7.22
C PHE A 21 11.47 2.98 -7.67
N PHE A 22 12.52 3.72 -7.31
CA PHE A 22 13.88 3.33 -7.66
C PHE A 22 14.58 2.47 -6.60
N VAL A 23 13.93 2.24 -5.46
CA VAL A 23 14.47 1.38 -4.41
C VAL A 23 13.93 -0.04 -4.61
N ASP A 24 14.83 -1.02 -4.60
CA ASP A 24 14.46 -2.43 -4.75
C ASP A 24 14.14 -3.03 -3.38
N PHE A 25 12.88 -3.32 -3.15
CA PHE A 25 12.37 -3.97 -1.95
C PHE A 25 11.92 -5.41 -2.19
N SER A 26 12.25 -5.98 -3.36
CA SER A 26 11.71 -7.28 -3.76
C SER A 26 12.04 -8.40 -2.78
N GLN A 27 13.21 -8.39 -2.17
CA GLN A 27 13.59 -9.42 -1.20
C GLN A 27 12.68 -9.37 0.03
N ILE A 28 12.42 -8.17 0.56
CA ILE A 28 11.54 -8.00 1.73
C ILE A 28 10.12 -8.40 1.38
N GLN A 29 9.65 -8.02 0.20
CA GLN A 29 8.32 -8.38 -0.28
C GLN A 29 8.18 -9.89 -0.42
N GLN A 30 9.16 -10.56 -0.97
CA GLN A 30 9.16 -12.02 -1.11
C GLN A 30 9.17 -12.73 0.23
N GLU A 31 9.95 -12.25 1.19
CA GLU A 31 9.98 -12.81 2.55
C GLU A 31 8.61 -12.73 3.21
N PHE A 32 7.87 -11.65 2.98
CA PHE A 32 6.49 -11.54 3.46
C PHE A 32 5.57 -12.54 2.75
N LEU A 33 5.65 -12.64 1.42
CA LEU A 33 4.76 -13.47 0.63
C LEU A 33 4.92 -14.96 0.94
N ILE A 34 6.12 -15.44 1.24
CA ILE A 34 6.32 -16.86 1.53
C ILE A 34 5.62 -17.31 2.82
N THR A 35 5.21 -16.38 3.67
CA THR A 35 4.44 -16.70 4.88
C THR A 35 2.95 -16.89 4.60
N LEU A 36 2.49 -16.59 3.37
CA LEU A 36 1.08 -16.57 3.02
C LEU A 36 0.74 -17.67 2.02
N PRO A 37 -0.53 -18.14 2.00
CA PRO A 37 -0.97 -19.08 0.97
C PRO A 37 -0.98 -18.39 -0.41
N PRO A 38 -0.85 -19.16 -1.50
CA PRO A 38 -0.96 -18.61 -2.85
C PRO A 38 -2.29 -17.88 -3.06
N GLY A 39 -2.25 -16.71 -3.69
CA GLY A 39 -3.45 -15.91 -3.95
C GLY A 39 -4.06 -15.26 -2.72
N ALA A 40 -3.32 -15.15 -1.65
CA ALA A 40 -3.79 -14.59 -0.38
C ALA A 40 -4.32 -13.15 -0.54
N TYR A 41 -5.20 -12.75 0.37
CA TYR A 41 -5.74 -11.40 0.42
C TYR A 41 -4.91 -10.58 1.40
N ILE A 42 -4.27 -9.54 0.89
CA ILE A 42 -3.33 -8.70 1.64
C ILE A 42 -3.94 -7.33 1.87
N LEU A 43 -3.85 -6.84 3.10
CA LEU A 43 -4.09 -5.44 3.40
C LEU A 43 -2.76 -4.68 3.30
N ASP A 44 -2.66 -3.75 2.36
CA ASP A 44 -1.53 -2.82 2.28
C ASP A 44 -1.93 -1.55 3.02
N PHE A 45 -1.52 -1.47 4.27
CA PHE A 45 -1.89 -0.39 5.16
C PHE A 45 -0.84 0.71 5.10
N GLY A 46 -1.24 1.89 4.61
CA GLY A 46 -0.30 2.97 4.35
C GLY A 46 0.47 2.70 3.07
N CYS A 47 -0.26 2.38 1.98
CA CYS A 47 0.36 1.93 0.72
C CYS A 47 1.20 2.99 0.03
N GLY A 48 1.10 4.25 0.43
CA GLY A 48 1.82 5.33 -0.21
C GLY A 48 1.48 5.44 -1.69
N SER A 49 2.48 5.46 -2.54
CA SER A 49 2.32 5.56 -4.00
C SER A 49 1.91 4.24 -4.67
N GLY A 50 1.84 3.15 -3.91
CA GLY A 50 1.37 1.86 -4.43
C GLY A 50 2.45 0.92 -4.92
N ARG A 51 3.73 1.17 -4.60
CA ARG A 51 4.84 0.31 -5.03
C ARG A 51 4.63 -1.15 -4.62
N ASP A 52 4.37 -1.39 -3.34
CA ASP A 52 4.21 -2.75 -2.82
C ASP A 52 2.91 -3.37 -3.29
N THR A 53 1.82 -2.61 -3.30
CA THR A 53 0.54 -3.06 -3.83
C THR A 53 0.69 -3.56 -5.26
N LYS A 54 1.37 -2.80 -6.11
CA LYS A 54 1.59 -3.20 -7.50
C LYS A 54 2.38 -4.50 -7.59
N TYR A 55 3.43 -4.63 -6.78
CA TYR A 55 4.23 -5.85 -6.73
C TYR A 55 3.37 -7.06 -6.37
N PHE A 56 2.55 -6.95 -5.32
CA PHE A 56 1.70 -8.06 -4.88
C PHE A 56 0.67 -8.44 -5.94
N LEU A 57 0.04 -7.45 -6.57
CA LEU A 57 -0.92 -7.70 -7.66
C LEU A 57 -0.27 -8.43 -8.83
N GLU A 58 0.94 -8.03 -9.22
CA GLU A 58 1.67 -8.64 -10.33
C GLU A 58 2.11 -10.09 -10.02
N HIS A 59 2.19 -10.43 -8.73
CA HIS A 59 2.55 -11.78 -8.28
C HIS A 59 1.34 -12.64 -7.94
N GLY A 60 0.13 -12.23 -8.34
CA GLY A 60 -1.06 -13.05 -8.23
C GLY A 60 -1.82 -12.96 -6.92
N TYR A 61 -1.51 -11.96 -6.09
CA TYR A 61 -2.20 -11.74 -4.82
C TYR A 61 -3.32 -10.73 -4.98
N LYS A 62 -4.32 -10.81 -4.10
CA LYS A 62 -5.39 -9.81 -4.00
C LYS A 62 -4.97 -8.78 -2.95
N VAL A 63 -5.19 -7.50 -3.23
CA VAL A 63 -4.77 -6.44 -2.33
C VAL A 63 -5.91 -5.46 -2.09
N ASP A 64 -6.15 -5.15 -0.82
CA ASP A 64 -6.94 -4.01 -0.40
C ASP A 64 -5.94 -2.95 0.08
N ALA A 65 -5.79 -1.86 -0.65
CA ALA A 65 -4.81 -0.84 -0.36
C ALA A 65 -5.48 0.40 0.21
N ILE A 66 -4.95 0.89 1.32
CA ILE A 66 -5.47 2.09 1.96
C ILE A 66 -4.31 3.01 2.35
N ASP A 67 -4.61 4.30 2.40
CA ASP A 67 -3.66 5.30 2.87
C ASP A 67 -4.42 6.46 3.48
N GLY A 68 -3.81 7.14 4.46
CA GLY A 68 -4.41 8.32 5.06
C GLY A 68 -4.29 9.57 4.21
N SER A 69 -3.39 9.58 3.24
CA SER A 69 -3.16 10.72 2.34
C SER A 69 -3.98 10.59 1.08
N LEU A 70 -4.90 11.54 0.84
CA LEU A 70 -5.71 11.55 -0.38
C LEU A 70 -4.85 11.65 -1.64
N GLU A 71 -3.81 12.47 -1.62
CA GLU A 71 -2.93 12.62 -2.77
C GLU A 71 -2.20 11.32 -3.11
N LEU A 72 -1.72 10.60 -2.09
CA LEU A 72 -1.08 9.30 -2.31
C LEU A 72 -2.10 8.26 -2.82
N CYS A 73 -3.33 8.29 -2.32
CA CYS A 73 -4.38 7.41 -2.82
C CYS A 73 -4.64 7.61 -4.31
N LYS A 74 -4.66 8.86 -4.78
CA LYS A 74 -4.84 9.16 -6.19
C LYS A 74 -3.69 8.65 -7.04
N LEU A 75 -2.46 8.88 -6.59
CA LEU A 75 -1.26 8.40 -7.29
C LEU A 75 -1.23 6.87 -7.34
N ALA A 76 -1.51 6.24 -6.20
CA ALA A 76 -1.50 4.79 -6.10
C ALA A 76 -2.59 4.15 -6.95
N SER A 77 -3.79 4.73 -6.99
CA SER A 77 -4.89 4.23 -7.84
C SER A 77 -4.51 4.27 -9.32
N ALA A 78 -3.89 5.35 -9.76
CA ALA A 78 -3.43 5.47 -11.14
C ALA A 78 -2.32 4.47 -11.45
N HIS A 79 -1.41 4.25 -10.50
CA HIS A 79 -0.23 3.42 -10.72
C HIS A 79 -0.55 1.92 -10.65
N THR A 80 -1.44 1.52 -9.76
CA THR A 80 -1.75 0.09 -9.52
C THR A 80 -2.91 -0.44 -10.34
N GLY A 81 -3.77 0.44 -10.83
CA GLY A 81 -4.98 0.03 -11.55
C GLY A 81 -6.14 -0.39 -10.66
N ILE A 82 -5.97 -0.37 -9.35
CA ILE A 82 -7.08 -0.63 -8.41
C ILE A 82 -7.45 0.66 -7.67
N LYS A 83 -8.66 0.69 -7.10
CA LYS A 83 -9.07 1.82 -6.28
C LYS A 83 -8.41 1.74 -4.91
N VAL A 84 -7.55 2.71 -4.59
CA VAL A 84 -6.93 2.85 -3.28
C VAL A 84 -7.81 3.76 -2.43
N ARG A 85 -8.18 3.29 -1.24
CA ARG A 85 -9.14 3.99 -0.38
C ARG A 85 -8.40 4.89 0.61
N GLN A 86 -8.93 6.09 0.82
CA GLN A 86 -8.44 6.96 1.90
C GLN A 86 -9.08 6.50 3.21
N MET A 87 -8.25 6.11 4.18
CA MET A 87 -8.73 5.63 5.47
C MET A 87 -7.63 5.78 6.51
N LEU A 88 -8.01 6.21 7.70
CA LEU A 88 -7.11 6.24 8.85
C LEU A 88 -7.16 4.90 9.59
N PHE A 89 -6.09 4.58 10.31
CA PHE A 89 -5.99 3.31 11.02
C PHE A 89 -7.19 3.05 11.94
N GLN A 90 -7.61 4.07 12.68
CA GLN A 90 -8.72 3.93 13.61
C GLN A 90 -10.08 3.68 12.96
N GLU A 91 -10.17 3.88 11.63
CA GLU A 91 -11.39 3.61 10.88
C GLU A 91 -11.49 2.16 10.40
N LEU A 92 -10.38 1.42 10.46
CA LEU A 92 -10.33 0.05 9.97
C LEU A 92 -10.94 -0.91 10.98
N GLN A 93 -12.02 -1.60 10.59
CA GLN A 93 -12.74 -2.52 11.47
C GLN A 93 -12.67 -3.98 11.04
N GLU A 94 -12.30 -4.27 9.80
CA GLU A 94 -12.38 -5.60 9.20
C GLU A 94 -11.01 -6.25 9.02
N ARG A 95 -10.19 -6.23 10.08
CA ARG A 95 -8.82 -6.76 10.00
C ARG A 95 -8.74 -8.26 9.77
N GLU A 96 -9.72 -9.01 10.26
CA GLU A 96 -9.69 -10.47 10.23
C GLU A 96 -9.96 -11.04 8.85
N ARG A 97 -10.43 -10.24 7.90
CA ARG A 97 -10.70 -10.73 6.55
C ARG A 97 -9.45 -10.87 5.69
N TYR A 98 -8.30 -10.40 6.17
CA TYR A 98 -7.06 -10.45 5.41
C TYR A 98 -6.17 -11.61 5.87
N ASP A 99 -5.49 -12.24 4.91
CA ASP A 99 -4.52 -13.28 5.19
C ASP A 99 -3.20 -12.71 5.66
N GLY A 100 -2.88 -11.50 5.26
CA GLY A 100 -1.69 -10.81 5.70
C GLY A 100 -1.89 -9.31 5.71
N ILE A 101 -1.12 -8.62 6.55
CA ILE A 101 -1.10 -7.15 6.63
C ILE A 101 0.34 -6.70 6.39
N TRP A 102 0.48 -5.90 5.36
CA TRP A 102 1.77 -5.33 4.98
C TRP A 102 2.02 -3.96 5.61
#